data_310a4bd9cf98740da24d8026cd961af3
#
_entry.id   310a4bd9cf98740da24d8026cd961af3
#
_cell.length_a   1.000
_cell.length_b   1.000
_cell.length_c   1.000
_cell.angle_alpha   90.00
_cell.angle_beta   90.00
_cell.angle_gamma   90.00
#
_symmetry.space_group_name_H-M   'P 1'
#
loop_
_entity.id
_entity.type
_entity.pdbx_description
1 polymer ?
#
loop_
_entity_poly.entity_id
_entity_poly.type
_entity_poly.pdbx_seq_one_letter_code
_entity_poly.pdbx_strand_id
1 'polypeptide(L)'
;MNRKHVFDQTFFEKVDTEEKAYILGFIYADGCNVKHPTTAELSIAQMERDVDILYKIKDAIKSTYPISERKGDLSGDEKYFVFYIYGKHLGEQLNKLGVTQRKSLTLTFPEFLDDTLMPHFIRGYFDGDGSVWEGKRKKMVVKNDHRPGEYRERIVHNVKFNFTGSSTFIPYLQKYLIEKYGFSETKLNYSKAKDDHRHCTMEYSGRKNLYKLYDIMYSSATIYGERKKAKFEKILCALSEKSLSEMGLIAGTPETVISSEAEKSERSTTIPGMEVGGSLPKCPTLSE
;
A
#
# COMPACT_ATOMS: atom_id res chain seq x y z
N MET A 1 -39.30 15.36 -2.85
CA MET A 1 -39.06 14.01 -3.44
C MET A 1 -38.39 13.14 -2.37
N ASN A 2 -39.03 12.07 -1.94
CA ASN A 2 -38.39 11.10 -1.05
C ASN A 2 -37.29 10.37 -1.83
N ARG A 3 -36.01 10.60 -1.49
CA ARG A 3 -34.91 9.85 -2.05
C ARG A 3 -35.00 8.41 -1.56
N LYS A 4 -34.96 7.44 -2.45
CA LYS A 4 -34.98 6.00 -2.11
C LYS A 4 -33.76 5.60 -1.26
N HIS A 5 -32.63 6.27 -1.46
CA HIS A 5 -31.38 6.04 -0.76
C HIS A 5 -30.84 7.32 -0.17
N VAL A 6 -30.20 7.21 0.99
CA VAL A 6 -29.59 8.30 1.75
C VAL A 6 -28.14 8.00 2.07
N PHE A 7 -27.36 9.02 2.35
CA PHE A 7 -25.98 8.96 2.83
C PHE A 7 -25.63 10.31 3.46
N ASP A 8 -24.53 10.40 4.17
CA ASP A 8 -24.00 11.64 4.71
C ASP A 8 -23.44 12.51 3.58
N GLN A 9 -24.21 13.50 3.12
CA GLN A 9 -23.84 14.40 2.04
C GLN A 9 -22.72 15.38 2.44
N THR A 10 -22.48 15.57 3.75
CA THR A 10 -21.51 16.51 4.31
C THR A 10 -20.17 15.85 4.62
N PHE A 11 -20.05 14.55 4.40
CA PHE A 11 -18.89 13.74 4.78
C PHE A 11 -17.55 14.32 4.33
N PHE A 12 -17.49 14.89 3.13
CA PHE A 12 -16.28 15.50 2.57
C PHE A 12 -16.26 17.04 2.61
N GLU A 13 -17.14 17.69 3.36
CA GLU A 13 -17.03 19.16 3.58
C GLU A 13 -15.74 19.51 4.30
N LYS A 14 -15.29 18.64 5.20
CA LYS A 14 -14.02 18.75 5.90
C LYS A 14 -13.39 17.36 6.04
N VAL A 15 -12.13 17.24 5.67
CA VAL A 15 -11.33 16.01 5.88
C VAL A 15 -10.54 16.21 7.18
N ASP A 16 -11.10 15.76 8.31
CA ASP A 16 -10.62 16.02 9.67
C ASP A 16 -10.50 14.76 10.53
N THR A 17 -10.73 13.57 9.95
CA THR A 17 -10.59 12.29 10.65
C THR A 17 -9.77 11.30 9.82
N GLU A 18 -9.20 10.28 10.50
CA GLU A 18 -8.53 9.16 9.87
C GLU A 18 -9.36 8.55 8.74
N GLU A 19 -10.62 8.24 9.05
CA GLU A 19 -11.55 7.57 8.15
C GLU A 19 -11.79 8.38 6.88
N LYS A 20 -12.04 9.70 7.01
CA LYS A 20 -12.24 10.59 5.87
C LYS A 20 -10.98 10.73 5.01
N ALA A 21 -9.80 10.86 5.64
CA ALA A 21 -8.53 10.94 4.94
C ALA A 21 -8.22 9.63 4.19
N TYR A 22 -8.44 8.49 4.83
CA TYR A 22 -8.28 7.18 4.22
C TYR A 22 -9.21 6.99 3.01
N ILE A 23 -10.50 7.27 3.17
CA ILE A 23 -11.48 7.12 2.09
C ILE A 23 -11.18 8.09 0.94
N LEU A 24 -10.75 9.33 1.23
CA LEU A 24 -10.31 10.26 0.19
C LEU A 24 -9.12 9.69 -0.59
N GLY A 25 -8.11 9.16 0.10
CA GLY A 25 -6.96 8.52 -0.53
C GLY A 25 -7.36 7.34 -1.43
N PHE A 26 -8.30 6.51 -0.95
CA PHE A 26 -8.83 5.40 -1.74
C PHE A 26 -9.61 5.88 -2.99
N ILE A 27 -10.41 6.94 -2.85
CA ILE A 27 -11.10 7.56 -3.99
C ILE A 27 -10.11 8.19 -4.97
N TYR A 28 -8.98 8.73 -4.49
CA TYR A 28 -7.89 9.22 -5.35
C TYR A 28 -7.33 8.11 -6.24
N ALA A 29 -7.23 6.88 -5.74
CA ALA A 29 -6.85 5.71 -6.53
C ALA A 29 -8.02 5.24 -7.41
N ASP A 30 -9.03 4.63 -6.83
CA ASP A 30 -10.05 3.81 -7.49
C ASP A 30 -11.41 4.51 -7.70
N GLY A 31 -11.63 5.70 -7.13
CA GLY A 31 -12.90 6.41 -7.27
C GLY A 31 -13.05 7.07 -8.65
N CYS A 32 -14.27 7.15 -9.14
CA CYS A 32 -14.63 7.93 -10.32
C CYS A 32 -15.76 8.90 -9.96
N ASN A 33 -15.52 10.21 -10.14
CA ASN A 33 -16.50 11.26 -9.90
C ASN A 33 -16.97 11.84 -11.24
N VAL A 34 -18.22 11.59 -11.59
CA VAL A 34 -18.82 12.01 -12.86
C VAL A 34 -19.90 13.05 -12.60
N LYS A 35 -19.78 14.20 -13.25
CA LYS A 35 -20.79 15.25 -13.21
C LYS A 35 -21.89 14.96 -14.24
N HIS A 36 -23.14 14.98 -13.79
CA HIS A 36 -24.33 14.95 -14.60
C HIS A 36 -25.08 16.31 -14.57
N PRO A 37 -26.03 16.59 -15.46
CA PRO A 37 -26.71 17.88 -15.50
C PRO A 37 -27.37 18.28 -14.17
N THR A 38 -27.97 17.33 -13.44
CA THR A 38 -28.74 17.58 -12.21
C THR A 38 -28.13 16.98 -10.96
N THR A 39 -27.09 16.13 -11.10
CA THR A 39 -26.47 15.41 -9.98
C THR A 39 -24.99 15.16 -10.24
N ALA A 40 -24.32 14.44 -9.35
CA ALA A 40 -23.03 13.83 -9.59
C ALA A 40 -23.07 12.38 -9.15
N GLU A 41 -22.24 11.56 -9.72
CA GLU A 41 -22.07 10.15 -9.40
C GLU A 41 -20.64 9.89 -8.92
N LEU A 42 -20.51 9.36 -7.71
CA LEU A 42 -19.29 8.70 -7.28
C LEU A 42 -19.46 7.20 -7.48
N SER A 43 -18.55 6.58 -8.21
CA SER A 43 -18.48 5.13 -8.35
C SER A 43 -17.12 4.60 -7.91
N ILE A 44 -17.14 3.46 -7.21
CA ILE A 44 -15.93 2.74 -6.79
C ILE A 44 -16.17 1.27 -7.12
N ALA A 45 -15.24 0.65 -7.86
CA ALA A 45 -15.32 -0.76 -8.24
C ALA A 45 -14.16 -1.55 -7.62
N GLN A 46 -14.46 -2.73 -7.08
CA GLN A 46 -13.46 -3.63 -6.51
C GLN A 46 -13.73 -5.08 -6.90
N MET A 47 -12.65 -5.86 -7.06
CA MET A 47 -12.77 -7.30 -7.21
C MET A 47 -13.32 -7.93 -5.93
N GLU A 48 -13.94 -9.11 -6.03
CA GLU A 48 -14.52 -9.83 -4.89
C GLU A 48 -13.55 -9.95 -3.69
N ARG A 49 -12.27 -10.20 -3.96
CA ARG A 49 -11.20 -10.32 -2.96
C ARG A 49 -10.90 -9.05 -2.16
N ASP A 50 -11.35 -7.88 -2.63
CA ASP A 50 -11.14 -6.56 -2.01
C ASP A 50 -12.48 -5.86 -1.70
N VAL A 51 -13.59 -6.58 -1.75
CA VAL A 51 -14.95 -6.02 -1.57
C VAL A 51 -15.18 -5.45 -0.17
N ASP A 52 -14.44 -5.91 0.83
CA ASP A 52 -14.52 -5.44 2.22
C ASP A 52 -14.39 -3.92 2.32
N ILE A 53 -13.54 -3.32 1.49
CA ILE A 53 -13.35 -1.87 1.50
C ILE A 53 -14.60 -1.09 1.05
N LEU A 54 -15.38 -1.64 0.12
CA LEU A 54 -16.63 -1.00 -0.31
C LEU A 54 -17.65 -0.97 0.84
N TYR A 55 -17.72 -2.02 1.66
CA TYR A 55 -18.58 -2.05 2.85
C TYR A 55 -18.11 -1.06 3.90
N LYS A 56 -16.79 -0.98 4.17
CA LYS A 56 -16.20 -0.01 5.10
C LYS A 56 -16.51 1.44 4.65
N ILE A 57 -16.34 1.74 3.36
CA ILE A 57 -16.70 3.06 2.82
C ILE A 57 -18.19 3.34 2.95
N LYS A 58 -19.03 2.37 2.61
CA LYS A 58 -20.49 2.49 2.72
C LYS A 58 -20.92 2.81 4.15
N ASP A 59 -20.38 2.10 5.13
CA ASP A 59 -20.70 2.29 6.55
C ASP A 59 -20.21 3.66 7.04
N ALA A 60 -18.99 4.07 6.71
CA ALA A 60 -18.40 5.35 7.07
C ALA A 60 -19.26 6.53 6.61
N ILE A 61 -19.71 6.53 5.37
CA ILE A 61 -20.56 7.58 4.81
C ILE A 61 -22.06 7.37 5.12
N LYS A 62 -22.40 6.38 5.96
CA LYS A 62 -23.77 6.04 6.38
C LYS A 62 -24.73 5.88 5.20
N SER A 63 -24.28 5.16 4.16
CA SER A 63 -25.01 5.03 2.91
C SER A 63 -25.97 3.85 2.92
N THR A 64 -27.19 4.08 2.43
CA THR A 64 -28.17 3.02 2.14
C THR A 64 -28.13 2.55 0.68
N TYR A 65 -27.26 3.10 -0.16
CA TYR A 65 -27.06 2.62 -1.52
C TYR A 65 -26.53 1.19 -1.55
N PRO A 66 -27.03 0.33 -2.45
CA PRO A 66 -26.53 -1.04 -2.55
C PRO A 66 -25.14 -1.11 -3.16
N ILE A 67 -24.36 -2.09 -2.73
CA ILE A 67 -23.18 -2.56 -3.47
C ILE A 67 -23.67 -3.62 -4.44
N SER A 68 -23.41 -3.45 -5.73
CA SER A 68 -23.95 -4.30 -6.80
C SER A 68 -22.86 -5.22 -7.36
N GLU A 69 -23.15 -6.53 -7.41
CA GLU A 69 -22.30 -7.51 -8.11
C GLU A 69 -22.39 -7.29 -9.61
N ARG A 70 -21.24 -7.40 -10.30
CA ARG A 70 -21.11 -7.36 -11.75
C ARG A 70 -20.22 -8.52 -12.20
N LYS A 71 -20.44 -9.02 -13.41
CA LYS A 71 -19.55 -9.97 -14.07
C LYS A 71 -18.71 -9.23 -15.11
N GLY A 72 -17.44 -9.57 -15.21
CA GLY A 72 -16.53 -8.95 -16.19
C GLY A 72 -16.74 -9.53 -17.57
N ASP A 73 -16.86 -8.65 -18.60
CA ASP A 73 -17.02 -9.07 -20.01
C ASP A 73 -15.68 -9.50 -20.65
N LEU A 74 -14.52 -9.13 -20.08
CA LEU A 74 -13.20 -9.25 -20.74
C LEU A 74 -12.18 -10.15 -20.05
N SER A 75 -12.44 -10.60 -18.80
CA SER A 75 -11.49 -11.37 -18.00
C SER A 75 -11.99 -12.73 -17.51
N GLY A 76 -13.04 -13.26 -18.13
CA GLY A 76 -13.64 -14.52 -17.67
C GLY A 76 -14.61 -14.33 -16.49
N ASP A 77 -14.87 -15.40 -15.75
CA ASP A 77 -15.90 -15.48 -14.70
C ASP A 77 -15.58 -14.70 -13.41
N GLU A 78 -14.58 -13.81 -13.40
CA GLU A 78 -14.23 -13.04 -12.20
C GLU A 78 -15.32 -12.00 -11.89
N LYS A 79 -15.82 -12.07 -10.65
CA LYS A 79 -16.81 -11.15 -10.13
C LYS A 79 -16.15 -9.88 -9.63
N TYR A 80 -16.80 -8.74 -9.90
CA TYR A 80 -16.44 -7.48 -9.28
C TYR A 80 -17.69 -6.79 -8.71
N PHE A 81 -17.47 -5.90 -7.77
CA PHE A 81 -18.52 -5.20 -7.05
C PHE A 81 -18.37 -3.71 -7.29
N VAL A 82 -19.48 -3.02 -7.46
CA VAL A 82 -19.51 -1.58 -7.69
C VAL A 82 -20.42 -0.92 -6.68
N PHE A 83 -19.92 0.15 -6.09
CA PHE A 83 -20.66 1.02 -5.19
C PHE A 83 -20.89 2.37 -5.87
N TYR A 84 -22.15 2.70 -6.12
CA TYR A 84 -22.58 3.95 -6.72
C TYR A 84 -23.27 4.84 -5.68
N ILE A 85 -22.91 6.13 -5.65
CA ILE A 85 -23.55 7.15 -4.82
C ILE A 85 -23.90 8.33 -5.68
N TYR A 86 -25.14 8.81 -5.59
CA TYR A 86 -25.62 9.95 -6.36
C TYR A 86 -25.88 11.14 -5.47
N GLY A 87 -25.10 12.22 -5.63
CA GLY A 87 -25.27 13.45 -4.84
C GLY A 87 -24.51 14.62 -5.45
N LYS A 88 -25.26 15.68 -5.80
CA LYS A 88 -24.65 16.89 -6.38
C LYS A 88 -23.61 17.50 -5.43
N HIS A 89 -24.00 17.69 -4.16
CA HIS A 89 -23.13 18.28 -3.14
C HIS A 89 -21.87 17.45 -2.91
N LEU A 90 -21.99 16.11 -2.78
CA LEU A 90 -20.85 15.20 -2.67
C LEU A 90 -19.86 15.37 -3.85
N GLY A 91 -20.39 15.36 -5.09
CA GLY A 91 -19.56 15.51 -6.28
C GLY A 91 -18.83 16.86 -6.33
N GLU A 92 -19.49 17.95 -5.88
CA GLU A 92 -18.89 19.28 -5.79
C GLU A 92 -17.78 19.33 -4.73
N GLN A 93 -17.96 18.67 -3.56
CA GLN A 93 -16.92 18.58 -2.54
C GLN A 93 -15.72 17.75 -3.05
N LEU A 94 -15.97 16.62 -3.66
CA LEU A 94 -14.91 15.80 -4.24
C LEU A 94 -14.12 16.54 -5.33
N ASN A 95 -14.80 17.35 -6.17
CA ASN A 95 -14.11 18.21 -7.14
C ASN A 95 -13.20 19.24 -6.48
N LYS A 96 -13.63 19.89 -5.40
CA LYS A 96 -12.80 20.83 -4.62
C LYS A 96 -11.60 20.16 -3.99
N LEU A 97 -11.75 18.87 -3.61
CA LEU A 97 -10.68 18.05 -3.06
C LEU A 97 -9.80 17.39 -4.15
N GLY A 98 -9.93 17.77 -5.42
CA GLY A 98 -9.08 17.29 -6.51
C GLY A 98 -9.59 16.03 -7.24
N VAL A 99 -10.69 15.43 -6.79
CA VAL A 99 -11.30 14.27 -7.47
C VAL A 99 -12.22 14.76 -8.59
N THR A 100 -11.63 15.17 -9.69
CA THR A 100 -12.34 15.66 -10.87
C THR A 100 -12.73 14.53 -11.83
N GLN A 101 -13.58 14.83 -12.79
CA GLN A 101 -13.83 13.90 -13.90
C GLN A 101 -12.53 13.65 -14.68
N ARG A 102 -12.22 12.37 -14.97
CA ARG A 102 -10.95 11.95 -15.58
C ARG A 102 -9.72 12.33 -14.72
N LYS A 103 -9.85 12.20 -13.40
CA LYS A 103 -8.82 12.57 -12.41
C LYS A 103 -7.41 12.06 -12.74
N SER A 104 -7.28 10.91 -13.42
CA SER A 104 -5.99 10.35 -13.85
C SER A 104 -5.11 11.33 -14.63
N LEU A 105 -5.71 12.37 -15.21
CA LEU A 105 -5.01 13.40 -15.99
C LEU A 105 -4.70 14.67 -15.18
N THR A 106 -5.41 14.89 -14.07
CA THR A 106 -5.43 16.16 -13.34
C THR A 106 -5.14 16.02 -11.85
N LEU A 107 -4.97 14.78 -11.36
CA LEU A 107 -4.77 14.50 -9.95
C LEU A 107 -3.47 15.15 -9.46
N THR A 108 -3.57 15.98 -8.43
CA THR A 108 -2.43 16.63 -7.76
C THR A 108 -2.30 16.12 -6.33
N PHE A 109 -1.13 16.34 -5.74
CA PHE A 109 -0.91 16.00 -4.33
C PHE A 109 -1.80 16.89 -3.42
N PRO A 110 -2.43 16.34 -2.38
CA PRO A 110 -3.39 17.05 -1.54
C PRO A 110 -2.68 17.91 -0.47
N GLU A 111 -2.02 18.99 -0.88
CA GLU A 111 -1.30 19.90 0.02
C GLU A 111 -2.19 20.56 1.09
N PHE A 112 -3.51 20.53 0.88
CA PHE A 112 -4.49 21.03 1.85
C PHE A 112 -4.67 20.13 3.07
N LEU A 113 -4.18 18.88 3.00
CA LEU A 113 -4.37 17.91 4.06
C LEU A 113 -3.33 18.08 5.16
N ASP A 114 -3.81 18.07 6.40
CA ASP A 114 -2.93 18.13 7.57
C ASP A 114 -1.94 16.93 7.61
N ASP A 115 -0.72 17.19 8.05
CA ASP A 115 0.35 16.19 8.16
C ASP A 115 -0.04 14.99 9.04
N THR A 116 -0.89 15.18 10.03
CA THR A 116 -1.38 14.09 10.91
C THR A 116 -2.36 13.16 10.19
N LEU A 117 -3.00 13.64 9.14
CA LEU A 117 -3.96 12.90 8.34
C LEU A 117 -3.33 12.29 7.07
N MET A 118 -2.17 12.80 6.67
CA MET A 118 -1.49 12.34 5.45
C MET A 118 -1.13 10.84 5.48
N PRO A 119 -0.69 10.20 6.59
CA PRO A 119 -0.46 8.76 6.65
C PRO A 119 -1.72 7.95 6.29
N HIS A 120 -2.88 8.41 6.72
CA HIS A 120 -4.16 7.77 6.47
C HIS A 120 -4.57 7.90 4.99
N PHE A 121 -4.36 9.09 4.41
CA PHE A 121 -4.55 9.31 2.97
C PHE A 121 -3.61 8.42 2.14
N ILE A 122 -2.32 8.36 2.48
CA ILE A 122 -1.32 7.53 1.80
C ILE A 122 -1.72 6.05 1.87
N ARG A 123 -2.21 5.57 3.04
CA ARG A 123 -2.73 4.21 3.19
C ARG A 123 -3.91 3.94 2.27
N GLY A 124 -4.89 4.85 2.22
CA GLY A 124 -6.04 4.72 1.32
C GLY A 124 -5.62 4.65 -0.14
N TYR A 125 -4.73 5.52 -0.55
CA TYR A 125 -4.18 5.51 -1.91
C TYR A 125 -3.40 4.22 -2.20
N PHE A 126 -2.61 3.73 -1.25
CA PHE A 126 -1.88 2.47 -1.38
C PHE A 126 -2.83 1.27 -1.47
N ASP A 127 -3.89 1.25 -0.70
CA ASP A 127 -4.89 0.17 -0.74
C ASP A 127 -5.64 0.11 -2.09
N GLY A 128 -5.78 1.23 -2.80
CA GLY A 128 -6.19 1.26 -4.21
C GLY A 128 -5.02 0.87 -5.13
N ASP A 129 -4.17 1.81 -5.47
CA ASP A 129 -3.15 1.74 -6.54
C ASP A 129 -1.75 1.30 -6.10
N GLY A 130 -1.54 0.97 -4.83
CA GLY A 130 -0.26 0.46 -4.35
C GLY A 130 -0.14 -1.05 -4.47
N SER A 131 1.10 -1.54 -4.46
CA SER A 131 1.35 -2.96 -4.34
C SER A 131 2.58 -3.27 -3.48
N VAL A 132 2.54 -4.43 -2.80
CA VAL A 132 3.68 -5.01 -2.10
C VAL A 132 3.99 -6.37 -2.69
N TRP A 133 5.27 -6.65 -2.89
CA TRP A 133 5.73 -7.87 -3.53
C TRP A 133 6.96 -8.42 -2.83
N GLU A 134 7.03 -9.74 -2.73
CA GLU A 134 8.23 -10.48 -2.33
C GLU A 134 8.61 -11.50 -3.39
N GLY A 135 9.89 -11.78 -3.52
CA GLY A 135 10.38 -12.81 -4.42
C GLY A 135 11.78 -13.26 -4.04
N LYS A 136 12.15 -14.42 -4.53
CA LYS A 136 13.48 -14.99 -4.38
C LYS A 136 14.20 -14.86 -5.72
N ARG A 137 15.45 -14.38 -5.71
CA ARG A 137 16.30 -14.40 -6.90
C ARG A 137 17.66 -14.99 -6.57
N LYS A 138 18.22 -15.70 -7.51
CA LYS A 138 19.59 -16.15 -7.45
C LYS A 138 20.53 -14.98 -7.77
N LYS A 139 21.55 -14.78 -6.96
CA LYS A 139 22.61 -13.80 -7.19
C LYS A 139 23.96 -14.47 -7.04
N MET A 140 24.85 -14.26 -8.01
CA MET A 140 26.22 -14.64 -7.87
C MET A 140 26.93 -13.63 -6.93
N VAL A 141 27.51 -14.14 -5.87
CA VAL A 141 28.27 -13.34 -4.91
C VAL A 141 29.69 -13.87 -4.83
N VAL A 142 30.66 -12.99 -4.62
CA VAL A 142 32.07 -13.40 -4.44
C VAL A 142 32.15 -14.31 -3.22
N LYS A 143 32.81 -15.45 -3.35
CA LYS A 143 32.95 -16.45 -2.28
C LYS A 143 33.79 -15.94 -1.11
N ASN A 144 34.84 -15.19 -1.43
CA ASN A 144 35.76 -14.62 -0.46
C ASN A 144 36.31 -13.32 -1.03
N ASP A 145 36.26 -12.23 -0.25
CA ASP A 145 36.74 -10.91 -0.65
C ASP A 145 38.25 -10.89 -0.91
N HIS A 146 39.02 -11.87 -0.38
CA HIS A 146 40.44 -12.04 -0.58
C HIS A 146 40.80 -12.89 -1.80
N ARG A 147 39.83 -13.46 -2.51
CA ARG A 147 40.01 -14.27 -3.74
C ARG A 147 39.07 -13.81 -4.84
N PRO A 148 39.37 -12.71 -5.52
CA PRO A 148 38.55 -12.26 -6.64
C PRO A 148 38.54 -13.32 -7.76
N GLY A 149 37.32 -13.63 -8.25
CA GLY A 149 37.14 -14.60 -9.33
C GLY A 149 36.40 -15.87 -8.90
N GLU A 150 36.27 -16.16 -7.59
CA GLU A 150 35.43 -17.24 -7.11
C GLU A 150 34.04 -16.74 -6.73
N TYR A 151 33.01 -17.29 -7.37
CA TYR A 151 31.63 -16.91 -7.13
C TYR A 151 30.84 -18.10 -6.58
N ARG A 152 29.84 -17.79 -5.74
CA ARG A 152 28.81 -18.74 -5.30
C ARG A 152 27.43 -18.19 -5.58
N GLU A 153 26.50 -19.08 -5.85
CA GLU A 153 25.10 -18.72 -5.94
C GLU A 153 24.55 -18.47 -4.53
N ARG A 154 23.85 -17.36 -4.36
CA ARG A 154 23.10 -17.04 -3.15
C ARG A 154 21.67 -16.70 -3.52
N ILE A 155 20.73 -17.30 -2.81
CA ILE A 155 19.32 -16.92 -2.90
C ILE A 155 19.12 -15.64 -2.07
N VAL A 156 18.70 -14.57 -2.74
CA VAL A 156 18.42 -13.28 -2.10
C VAL A 156 16.92 -13.07 -2.11
N HIS A 157 16.35 -12.87 -0.93
CA HIS A 157 14.98 -12.40 -0.80
C HIS A 157 14.93 -10.92 -1.19
N ASN A 158 14.08 -10.60 -2.13
CA ASN A 158 13.84 -9.25 -2.58
C ASN A 158 12.40 -8.85 -2.22
N VAL A 159 12.25 -7.78 -1.48
CA VAL A 159 10.95 -7.22 -1.12
C VAL A 159 10.85 -5.82 -1.69
N LYS A 160 9.69 -5.50 -2.22
CA LYS A 160 9.42 -4.23 -2.88
C LYS A 160 8.01 -3.77 -2.59
N PHE A 161 7.82 -2.47 -2.63
CA PHE A 161 6.50 -1.88 -2.77
C PHE A 161 6.54 -0.78 -3.83
N ASN A 162 5.40 -0.48 -4.38
CA ASN A 162 5.26 0.60 -5.32
C ASN A 162 3.95 1.37 -5.14
N PHE A 163 3.96 2.60 -5.66
CA PHE A 163 2.77 3.41 -5.91
C PHE A 163 2.73 3.70 -7.40
N THR A 164 1.58 3.51 -8.02
CA THR A 164 1.36 3.87 -9.42
C THR A 164 0.28 4.95 -9.50
N GLY A 165 0.42 5.89 -10.42
CA GLY A 165 -0.54 6.97 -10.57
C GLY A 165 -0.15 8.01 -11.59
N SER A 166 -0.78 9.19 -11.53
CA SER A 166 -0.47 10.26 -12.47
C SER A 166 0.92 10.85 -12.26
N SER A 167 1.52 11.32 -13.33
CA SER A 167 2.80 12.04 -13.29
C SER A 167 2.71 13.40 -12.60
N THR A 168 1.51 13.88 -12.32
CA THR A 168 1.25 15.10 -11.54
C THR A 168 1.05 14.83 -10.05
N PHE A 169 0.97 13.56 -9.64
CA PHE A 169 0.75 13.17 -8.24
C PHE A 169 1.94 12.41 -7.65
N ILE A 170 2.44 11.36 -8.32
CA ILE A 170 3.46 10.45 -7.78
C ILE A 170 4.79 11.16 -7.45
N PRO A 171 5.31 12.12 -8.26
CA PRO A 171 6.52 12.85 -7.90
C PRO A 171 6.40 13.65 -6.60
N TYR A 172 5.24 14.26 -6.35
CA TYR A 172 4.97 15.01 -5.12
C TYR A 172 4.79 14.08 -3.91
N LEU A 173 4.16 12.92 -4.09
CA LEU A 173 4.12 11.88 -3.07
C LEU A 173 5.53 11.42 -2.71
N GLN A 174 6.40 11.20 -3.70
CA GLN A 174 7.80 10.84 -3.45
C GLN A 174 8.52 11.93 -2.65
N LYS A 175 8.39 13.18 -3.07
CA LYS A 175 8.96 14.32 -2.36
C LYS A 175 8.51 14.36 -0.91
N TYR A 176 7.22 14.21 -0.65
CA TYR A 176 6.65 14.17 0.70
C TYR A 176 7.24 13.03 1.54
N LEU A 177 7.36 11.81 0.98
CA LEU A 177 7.95 10.67 1.68
C LEU A 177 9.44 10.91 2.00
N ILE A 178 10.19 11.58 1.13
CA ILE A 178 11.59 11.95 1.36
C ILE A 178 11.67 12.97 2.51
N GLU A 179 10.95 14.06 2.43
CA GLU A 179 11.04 15.19 3.34
C GLU A 179 10.52 14.85 4.74
N LYS A 180 9.40 14.13 4.85
CA LYS A 180 8.77 13.80 6.13
C LYS A 180 9.29 12.54 6.79
N TYR A 181 9.62 11.52 5.99
CA TYR A 181 9.96 10.21 6.52
C TYR A 181 11.36 9.74 6.14
N GLY A 182 12.15 10.58 5.47
CA GLY A 182 13.54 10.26 5.14
C GLY A 182 13.69 9.02 4.25
N PHE A 183 12.79 8.83 3.28
CA PHE A 183 13.02 7.89 2.20
C PHE A 183 14.12 8.43 1.29
N SER A 184 14.84 7.54 0.61
CA SER A 184 15.78 7.96 -0.43
C SER A 184 15.03 8.27 -1.71
N GLU A 185 15.54 9.19 -2.51
CA GLU A 185 15.03 9.40 -3.87
C GLU A 185 15.19 8.13 -4.71
N THR A 186 14.18 7.78 -5.48
CA THR A 186 14.21 6.66 -6.42
C THR A 186 13.78 7.12 -7.80
N LYS A 187 14.26 6.42 -8.82
CA LYS A 187 13.90 6.71 -10.20
C LYS A 187 12.42 6.44 -10.42
N LEU A 188 11.70 7.40 -10.95
CA LEU A 188 10.32 7.24 -11.39
C LEU A 188 10.28 6.54 -12.76
N ASN A 189 9.45 5.53 -12.87
CA ASN A 189 9.27 4.78 -14.12
C ASN A 189 8.00 5.26 -14.81
N TYR A 190 8.16 5.99 -15.90
CA TYR A 190 7.04 6.49 -16.72
C TYR A 190 6.56 5.42 -17.70
N SER A 191 5.26 5.43 -18.00
CA SER A 191 4.68 4.55 -19.02
C SER A 191 5.38 4.73 -20.36
N LYS A 192 5.71 3.60 -21.03
CA LYS A 192 6.33 3.58 -22.36
C LYS A 192 5.31 3.60 -23.52
N ALA A 193 4.01 3.62 -23.21
CA ALA A 193 2.99 3.73 -24.25
C ALA A 193 3.19 5.05 -25.00
N LYS A 194 3.22 4.97 -26.33
CA LYS A 194 3.50 6.08 -27.26
C LYS A 194 3.06 7.43 -26.70
N ASP A 195 4.05 8.28 -26.35
CA ASP A 195 3.89 9.67 -25.91
C ASP A 195 3.01 9.89 -24.63
N ASP A 196 2.63 8.83 -23.93
CA ASP A 196 1.82 8.92 -22.72
C ASP A 196 2.69 8.87 -21.44
N HIS A 197 3.31 9.99 -21.09
CA HIS A 197 4.00 10.16 -19.82
C HIS A 197 3.06 10.48 -18.65
N ARG A 198 1.75 10.28 -18.80
CA ARG A 198 0.73 10.65 -17.80
C ARG A 198 0.75 9.73 -16.57
N HIS A 199 1.25 8.51 -16.72
CA HIS A 199 1.36 7.56 -15.62
C HIS A 199 2.82 7.27 -15.28
N CYS A 200 3.10 7.24 -13.99
CA CYS A 200 4.40 6.80 -13.49
C CYS A 200 4.27 5.93 -12.25
N THR A 201 5.31 5.16 -12.00
CA THR A 201 5.43 4.27 -10.84
C THR A 201 6.67 4.65 -10.05
N MET A 202 6.49 4.83 -8.76
CA MET A 202 7.53 4.95 -7.75
C MET A 202 7.71 3.58 -7.08
N GLU A 203 8.92 3.04 -7.10
CA GLU A 203 9.23 1.75 -6.49
C GLU A 203 10.33 1.90 -5.43
N TYR A 204 10.11 1.29 -4.28
CA TYR A 204 11.12 1.13 -3.23
C TYR A 204 11.38 -0.34 -2.98
N SER A 205 12.63 -0.67 -2.67
CA SER A 205 13.07 -2.02 -2.34
C SER A 205 13.78 -2.06 -0.99
N GLY A 206 13.84 -3.28 -0.41
CA GLY A 206 14.56 -3.55 0.82
C GLY A 206 13.70 -3.48 2.08
N ARG A 207 14.13 -4.27 3.07
CA ARG A 207 13.42 -4.45 4.34
C ARG A 207 13.16 -3.13 5.08
N LYS A 208 14.19 -2.29 5.20
CA LYS A 208 14.11 -1.03 5.93
C LYS A 208 13.00 -0.12 5.40
N ASN A 209 12.89 0.01 4.08
CA ASN A 209 11.83 0.81 3.45
C ASN A 209 10.45 0.18 3.65
N LEU A 210 10.38 -1.17 3.61
CA LEU A 210 9.13 -1.89 3.82
C LEU A 210 8.62 -1.69 5.26
N TYR A 211 9.47 -1.87 6.29
CA TYR A 211 9.10 -1.63 7.68
C TYR A 211 8.66 -0.17 7.90
N LYS A 212 9.43 0.78 7.37
CA LYS A 212 9.11 2.20 7.47
C LYS A 212 7.73 2.53 6.88
N LEU A 213 7.43 2.01 5.68
CA LEU A 213 6.12 2.25 5.07
C LEU A 213 4.99 1.60 5.86
N TYR A 214 5.18 0.36 6.34
CA TYR A 214 4.18 -0.31 7.17
C TYR A 214 3.87 0.50 8.44
N ASP A 215 4.90 0.97 9.12
CA ASP A 215 4.75 1.77 10.33
C ASP A 215 3.95 3.05 10.07
N ILE A 216 4.28 3.79 9.01
CA ILE A 216 3.55 4.98 8.61
C ILE A 216 2.07 4.70 8.33
N MET A 217 1.78 3.60 7.63
CA MET A 217 0.43 3.36 7.13
C MET A 217 -0.46 2.57 8.09
N TYR A 218 0.10 1.57 8.81
CA TYR A 218 -0.71 0.54 9.45
C TYR A 218 -0.53 0.41 10.97
N SER A 219 0.51 1.01 11.58
CA SER A 219 0.80 0.82 13.03
C SER A 219 -0.36 1.22 13.95
N SER A 220 -1.11 2.27 13.59
CA SER A 220 -2.25 2.78 14.36
C SER A 220 -3.55 2.79 13.55
N ALA A 221 -3.60 2.08 12.43
CA ALA A 221 -4.73 2.13 11.50
C ALA A 221 -5.98 1.43 12.05
N THR A 222 -7.11 2.11 11.97
CA THR A 222 -8.44 1.56 12.29
C THR A 222 -9.24 1.16 11.05
N ILE A 223 -8.95 1.76 9.89
CA ILE A 223 -9.57 1.45 8.60
C ILE A 223 -8.49 1.14 7.55
N TYR A 224 -8.59 0.02 6.87
CA TYR A 224 -7.64 -0.46 5.86
C TYR A 224 -8.24 -1.56 4.98
N GLY A 225 -7.60 -1.85 3.83
CA GLY A 225 -7.89 -3.02 3.00
C GLY A 225 -7.24 -4.28 3.59
N GLU A 226 -8.06 -5.27 3.95
CA GLU A 226 -7.61 -6.48 4.67
C GLU A 226 -6.51 -7.23 3.92
N ARG A 227 -6.70 -7.47 2.64
CA ARG A 227 -5.78 -8.28 1.82
C ARG A 227 -4.38 -7.67 1.72
N LYS A 228 -4.28 -6.36 1.49
CA LYS A 228 -2.98 -5.69 1.33
C LYS A 228 -2.24 -5.63 2.66
N LYS A 229 -2.93 -5.28 3.75
CA LYS A 229 -2.36 -5.28 5.10
C LYS A 229 -1.86 -6.68 5.49
N ALA A 230 -2.69 -7.72 5.34
CA ALA A 230 -2.31 -9.10 5.64
C ALA A 230 -1.09 -9.56 4.81
N LYS A 231 -1.01 -9.17 3.53
CA LYS A 231 0.15 -9.47 2.69
C LYS A 231 1.41 -8.77 3.21
N PHE A 232 1.32 -7.51 3.64
CA PHE A 232 2.44 -6.80 4.27
C PHE A 232 2.93 -7.52 5.53
N GLU A 233 2.01 -7.85 6.43
CA GLU A 233 2.30 -8.53 7.70
C GLU A 233 2.97 -9.89 7.47
N LYS A 234 2.44 -10.68 6.53
CA LYS A 234 3.05 -11.96 6.15
C LYS A 234 4.51 -11.79 5.70
N ILE A 235 4.78 -10.80 4.86
CA ILE A 235 6.15 -10.53 4.39
C ILE A 235 7.04 -10.08 5.55
N LEU A 236 6.56 -9.21 6.42
CA LEU A 236 7.32 -8.72 7.57
C LEU A 236 7.62 -9.83 8.59
N CYS A 237 6.65 -10.71 8.88
CA CYS A 237 6.85 -11.89 9.72
C CYS A 237 7.93 -12.81 9.16
N ALA A 238 7.84 -13.18 7.89
CA ALA A 238 8.85 -14.02 7.24
C ALA A 238 10.26 -13.41 7.24
N LEU A 239 10.35 -12.07 7.18
CA LEU A 239 11.62 -11.35 7.28
C LEU A 239 12.19 -11.35 8.70
N SER A 240 11.34 -11.25 9.74
CA SER A 240 11.78 -11.29 11.15
C SER A 240 12.20 -12.69 11.57
N GLU A 241 11.46 -13.73 11.22
CA GLU A 241 11.82 -15.13 11.48
C GLU A 241 13.19 -15.48 10.89
N LYS A 242 13.45 -15.04 9.65
CA LYS A 242 14.74 -15.24 9.02
C LYS A 242 15.87 -14.54 9.76
N SER A 243 15.65 -13.32 10.24
CA SER A 243 16.64 -12.57 11.02
C SER A 243 16.92 -13.25 12.34
N LEU A 244 15.90 -13.78 13.02
CA LEU A 244 16.03 -14.53 14.27
C LEU A 244 16.76 -15.86 14.06
N SER A 245 16.49 -16.56 12.97
CA SER A 245 17.22 -17.78 12.59
C SER A 245 18.69 -17.49 12.26
N GLU A 246 18.99 -16.43 11.51
CA GLU A 246 20.35 -16.02 11.19
C GLU A 246 21.14 -15.57 12.46
N MET A 247 20.45 -15.13 13.53
CA MET A 247 21.02 -14.80 14.84
C MET A 247 21.08 -16.00 15.80
N GLY A 248 20.60 -17.20 15.38
CA GLY A 248 20.59 -18.39 16.21
C GLY A 248 19.57 -18.38 17.35
N LEU A 249 18.58 -17.49 17.32
CA LEU A 249 17.57 -17.32 18.38
C LEU A 249 16.35 -18.23 18.20
N ILE A 250 16.15 -18.79 17.01
CA ILE A 250 15.15 -19.81 16.69
C ILE A 250 15.77 -20.89 15.80
N ALA A 251 15.36 -22.15 15.98
CA ALA A 251 15.74 -23.23 15.08
C ALA A 251 15.17 -22.95 13.69
N GLY A 252 16.02 -22.91 12.66
CA GLY A 252 15.58 -22.75 11.27
C GLY A 252 14.69 -23.94 10.87
N THR A 253 13.62 -23.68 10.12
CA THR A 253 12.89 -24.74 9.40
C THR A 253 13.89 -25.55 8.58
N PRO A 254 13.86 -26.90 8.58
CA PRO A 254 14.87 -27.72 7.93
C PRO A 254 14.77 -27.59 6.41
N GLU A 255 15.55 -26.68 5.83
CA GLU A 255 15.96 -26.81 4.45
C GLU A 255 17.14 -27.78 4.43
N THR A 256 16.98 -28.86 3.72
CA THR A 256 17.88 -29.99 3.45
C THR A 256 19.36 -29.65 3.66
N VAL A 257 19.93 -30.20 4.72
CA VAL A 257 21.35 -30.14 5.03
C VAL A 257 22.08 -31.02 4.04
N ILE A 258 22.88 -30.45 3.16
CA ILE A 258 24.04 -31.14 2.58
C ILE A 258 25.23 -30.66 3.40
N SER A 259 25.77 -31.64 4.11
CA SER A 259 26.85 -31.52 5.07
C SER A 259 28.15 -30.97 4.48
N SER A 260 28.83 -30.12 5.26
CA SER A 260 30.28 -30.25 5.45
C SER A 260 30.66 -29.54 6.77
N GLU A 261 31.18 -30.35 7.66
CA GLU A 261 31.83 -29.98 8.91
C GLU A 261 33.05 -29.08 8.64
N ALA A 262 33.26 -28.09 9.50
CA ALA A 262 34.50 -27.84 10.20
C ALA A 262 34.55 -26.47 10.90
N GLU A 263 34.71 -26.56 12.19
CA GLU A 263 35.59 -25.78 13.07
C GLU A 263 35.21 -24.39 13.60
N LYS A 264 35.24 -24.39 14.92
CA LYS A 264 35.10 -23.35 15.92
C LYS A 264 36.16 -22.24 15.82
N SER A 265 35.77 -21.02 16.14
CA SER A 265 36.59 -20.12 16.97
C SER A 265 35.73 -19.01 17.55
N GLU A 266 35.79 -18.87 18.87
CA GLU A 266 35.19 -17.84 19.70
C GLU A 266 35.83 -16.48 19.42
N ARG A 267 35.02 -15.41 19.37
CA ARG A 267 35.40 -14.10 19.95
C ARG A 267 34.16 -13.25 20.23
N SER A 268 33.98 -12.99 21.52
CA SER A 268 33.10 -11.98 22.09
C SER A 268 33.51 -10.56 21.69
N THR A 269 32.53 -9.75 21.29
CA THR A 269 32.68 -8.29 21.41
C THR A 269 31.29 -7.67 21.61
N THR A 270 31.09 -7.15 22.79
CA THR A 270 29.93 -6.38 23.24
C THR A 270 29.97 -4.99 22.65
N ILE A 271 28.89 -4.53 22.05
CA ILE A 271 28.65 -3.13 21.68
C ILE A 271 27.36 -2.66 22.35
N PRO A 272 27.37 -1.52 23.06
CA PRO A 272 26.22 -1.03 23.83
C PRO A 272 25.31 -0.13 22.98
N GLY A 273 23.99 -0.24 23.21
CA GLY A 273 23.05 0.85 23.20
C GLY A 273 22.53 1.32 21.87
N MET A 274 21.38 0.78 21.46
CA MET A 274 20.39 1.52 20.68
C MET A 274 18.99 1.01 21.06
N GLU A 275 18.31 1.79 21.90
CA GLU A 275 16.89 1.56 22.18
C GLU A 275 16.07 1.86 20.91
N VAL A 276 15.52 0.82 20.33
CA VAL A 276 14.49 0.94 19.29
C VAL A 276 13.15 0.71 19.99
N GLY A 277 12.55 1.79 20.44
CA GLY A 277 11.18 1.81 20.92
C GLY A 277 10.18 1.72 19.76
N GLY A 278 9.80 0.53 19.40
CA GLY A 278 8.71 0.22 18.51
C GLY A 278 8.35 -1.24 18.68
N SER A 279 7.18 -1.54 19.25
CA SER A 279 6.71 -2.91 19.39
C SER A 279 6.45 -3.52 18.01
N LEU A 280 7.23 -4.54 17.68
CA LEU A 280 6.97 -5.39 16.50
C LEU A 280 5.54 -5.97 16.56
N PRO A 281 4.81 -6.04 15.45
CA PRO A 281 3.53 -6.70 15.41
C PRO A 281 3.72 -8.17 15.84
N LYS A 282 2.96 -8.60 16.86
CA LYS A 282 2.92 -10.01 17.27
C LYS A 282 2.35 -10.81 16.13
N CYS A 283 3.04 -11.86 15.70
CA CYS A 283 2.49 -12.83 14.75
C CYS A 283 1.14 -13.34 15.28
N PRO A 284 0.08 -13.34 14.46
CA PRO A 284 -1.17 -13.99 14.84
C PRO A 284 -0.90 -15.49 15.05
N THR A 285 -1.18 -15.99 16.25
CA THR A 285 -1.22 -17.43 16.50
C THR A 285 -2.30 -18.02 15.64
N LEU A 286 -1.92 -18.90 14.73
CA LEU A 286 -2.85 -19.76 14.00
C LEU A 286 -3.60 -20.59 15.05
N SER A 287 -4.86 -20.26 15.30
CA SER A 287 -5.79 -21.18 15.99
C SER A 287 -6.13 -22.31 15.02
N GLU A 288 -5.95 -23.51 15.50
CA GLU A 288 -6.31 -24.76 14.84
C GLU A 288 -7.79 -24.82 14.39
#